data_950b676090f6ae07fb6232a1e1ff5129
#
_entry.id   950b676090f6ae07fb6232a1e1ff5129
#
_cell.length_a   1.000
_cell.length_b   1.000
_cell.length_c   1.000
_cell.angle_alpha   90.00
_cell.angle_beta   90.00
_cell.angle_gamma   90.00
#
_symmetry.space_group_name_H-M   'P 1'
#
loop_
_entity.id
_entity.type
_entity.pdbx_description
1 polymer ?
#
loop_
_entity_poly.entity_id
_entity_poly.type
_entity_poly.pdbx_seq_one_letter_code
_entity_poly.pdbx_strand_id
1 'polypeptide(L)'
;DITDAEYQPKPEPKAFDLMTKKFNLDPSETIYVEDIAKNLSIGKERGCTTVWLINNEEWGKMESDKDYIDYKIENLSLFLKELRLLKSK
;
A
#
# COMPACT_ATOMS: atom_id res chain seq x y z
N ASP A 1 3.08 18.55 -15.19
CA ASP A 1 4.03 18.93 -14.18
C ASP A 1 4.10 17.90 -13.08
N ILE A 2 5.30 17.58 -12.73
CA ILE A 2 5.51 16.58 -11.69
C ILE A 2 4.93 17.05 -10.35
N THR A 3 4.92 18.33 -10.16
CA THR A 3 4.36 18.90 -8.95
C THR A 3 2.91 18.53 -8.81
N ASP A 4 2.21 18.45 -9.92
CA ASP A 4 0.80 18.11 -9.88
C ASP A 4 0.59 16.68 -9.42
N ALA A 5 1.49 15.80 -9.81
CA ALA A 5 1.40 14.42 -9.37
C ALA A 5 1.56 14.30 -7.88
N GLU A 6 2.34 15.20 -7.28
CA GLU A 6 2.56 15.19 -5.85
C GLU A 6 1.34 15.60 -5.07
N TYR A 7 0.41 16.26 -5.72
CA TYR A 7 -0.79 16.71 -5.04
C TYR A 7 -1.85 15.64 -4.94
N GLN A 8 -1.63 14.53 -5.54
CA GLN A 8 -2.61 13.46 -5.47
C GLN A 8 -2.66 12.97 -4.03
N PRO A 9 -3.69 13.31 -3.27
CA PRO A 9 -3.73 12.94 -1.85
C PRO A 9 -3.89 11.44 -1.67
N LYS A 10 -4.37 10.76 -2.69
CA LYS A 10 -4.55 9.32 -2.65
C LYS A 10 -4.71 8.82 -4.08
N PRO A 11 -4.41 7.54 -4.34
CA PRO A 11 -4.56 6.99 -5.68
C PRO A 11 -6.03 6.97 -6.05
N GLU A 12 -6.30 7.22 -7.30
CA GLU A 12 -7.66 7.13 -7.79
C GLU A 12 -8.04 5.68 -7.99
N PRO A 13 -9.25 5.29 -7.61
CA PRO A 13 -9.69 3.91 -7.80
C PRO A 13 -9.50 3.42 -9.23
N LYS A 14 -9.76 4.28 -10.20
CA LYS A 14 -9.61 3.93 -11.59
C LYS A 14 -8.17 3.55 -11.94
N ALA A 15 -7.21 4.32 -11.45
CA ALA A 15 -5.81 4.04 -11.72
C ALA A 15 -5.39 2.73 -11.09
N PHE A 16 -5.84 2.48 -9.87
CA PHE A 16 -5.55 1.24 -9.18
C PHE A 16 -6.11 0.04 -9.95
N ASP A 17 -7.35 0.15 -10.38
CA ASP A 17 -8.01 -0.93 -11.11
C ASP A 17 -7.36 -1.20 -12.45
N LEU A 18 -6.92 -0.15 -13.15
CA LEU A 18 -6.19 -0.32 -14.40
C LEU A 18 -4.88 -1.05 -14.20
N MET A 19 -4.18 -0.73 -13.11
CA MET A 19 -2.93 -1.39 -12.81
C MET A 19 -3.12 -2.88 -12.52
N THR A 20 -4.10 -3.20 -11.69
CA THR A 20 -4.35 -4.60 -11.35
C THR A 20 -4.76 -5.39 -12.57
N LYS A 21 -5.53 -4.79 -13.46
CA LYS A 21 -5.95 -5.44 -14.70
C LYS A 21 -4.75 -5.64 -15.63
N LYS A 22 -3.93 -4.60 -15.78
CA LYS A 22 -2.78 -4.66 -16.67
C LYS A 22 -1.82 -5.78 -16.30
N PHE A 23 -1.59 -5.95 -15.01
CA PHE A 23 -0.67 -6.97 -14.52
C PHE A 23 -1.36 -8.24 -14.08
N ASN A 24 -2.65 -8.34 -14.34
CA ASN A 24 -3.43 -9.53 -14.01
C ASN A 24 -3.29 -9.92 -12.54
N LEU A 25 -3.43 -8.93 -11.67
CA LEU A 25 -3.30 -9.14 -10.23
C LEU A 25 -4.66 -9.43 -9.61
N ASP A 26 -4.70 -10.38 -8.69
CA ASP A 26 -5.87 -10.64 -7.88
C ASP A 26 -5.68 -9.88 -6.57
N PRO A 27 -6.50 -8.86 -6.30
CA PRO A 27 -6.33 -8.08 -5.06
C PRO A 27 -6.31 -8.94 -3.80
N SER A 28 -7.10 -10.01 -3.76
CA SER A 28 -7.16 -10.87 -2.58
C SER A 28 -5.85 -11.61 -2.33
N GLU A 29 -4.98 -11.67 -3.33
CA GLU A 29 -3.68 -12.32 -3.22
C GLU A 29 -2.53 -11.31 -3.30
N THR A 30 -2.86 -10.03 -3.21
CA THR A 30 -1.89 -8.95 -3.38
C THR A 30 -1.63 -8.24 -2.06
N ILE A 31 -0.36 -7.97 -1.80
CA ILE A 31 0.05 -7.13 -0.67
C ILE A 31 0.38 -5.76 -1.23
N TYR A 32 -0.33 -4.75 -0.74
CA TYR A 32 -0.16 -3.39 -1.22
C TYR A 32 0.63 -2.60 -0.17
N VAL A 33 1.84 -2.22 -0.50
CA VAL A 33 2.73 -1.49 0.41
C VAL A 33 2.84 -0.05 -0.03
N GLU A 34 2.73 0.88 0.91
CA GLU A 34 2.71 2.29 0.62
C GLU A 34 3.30 3.06 1.81
N ASP A 35 4.04 4.14 1.55
CA ASP A 35 4.57 4.97 2.63
C ASP A 35 3.64 6.13 2.98
N ILE A 36 2.67 6.42 2.14
CA ILE A 36 1.62 7.39 2.44
C ILE A 36 0.41 6.59 2.91
N ALA A 37 0.17 6.62 4.23
CA ALA A 37 -0.82 5.74 4.84
C ALA A 37 -2.19 5.85 4.20
N LYS A 38 -2.65 7.06 3.93
CA LYS A 38 -4.01 7.24 3.39
C LYS A 38 -4.20 6.63 2.00
N ASN A 39 -3.10 6.39 1.28
CA ASN A 39 -3.20 5.78 -0.04
C ASN A 39 -3.54 4.29 0.04
N LEU A 40 -3.46 3.71 1.22
CA LEU A 40 -3.77 2.29 1.39
C LEU A 40 -5.26 1.99 1.39
N SER A 41 -6.09 3.00 1.56
CA SER A 41 -7.53 2.79 1.65
C SER A 41 -8.09 2.10 0.41
N ILE A 42 -7.61 2.47 -0.79
CA ILE A 42 -8.13 1.85 -2.01
C ILE A 42 -7.72 0.39 -2.09
N GLY A 43 -6.51 0.06 -1.66
CA GLY A 43 -6.07 -1.33 -1.65
C GLY A 43 -6.95 -2.18 -0.75
N LYS A 44 -7.27 -1.67 0.44
CA LYS A 44 -8.12 -2.39 1.37
C LYS A 44 -9.53 -2.55 0.81
N GLU A 45 -10.04 -1.50 0.20
CA GLU A 45 -11.38 -1.53 -0.39
C GLU A 45 -11.48 -2.61 -1.46
N ARG A 46 -10.39 -2.83 -2.20
CA ARG A 46 -10.36 -3.83 -3.26
C ARG A 46 -9.97 -5.22 -2.76
N GLY A 47 -9.69 -5.37 -1.46
CA GLY A 47 -9.42 -6.68 -0.89
C GLY A 47 -7.96 -7.04 -0.70
N CYS A 48 -7.06 -6.09 -0.92
CA CYS A 48 -5.63 -6.34 -0.72
C CYS A 48 -5.29 -6.39 0.77
N THR A 49 -4.18 -7.05 1.07
CA THR A 49 -3.54 -6.89 2.37
C THR A 49 -2.75 -5.59 2.31
N THR A 50 -2.98 -4.70 3.25
CA THR A 50 -2.37 -3.37 3.23
C THR A 50 -1.26 -3.27 4.25
N VAL A 51 -0.13 -2.69 3.83
CA VAL A 51 1.05 -2.56 4.67
C VAL A 51 1.55 -1.12 4.56
N TRP A 52 1.65 -0.45 5.69
CA TRP A 52 2.19 0.90 5.73
C TRP A 52 3.68 0.83 6.06
N LEU A 53 4.51 1.31 5.13
CA LEU A 53 5.93 1.49 5.38
C LEU A 53 6.06 2.81 6.13
N ILE A 54 6.37 2.73 7.42
CA ILE A 54 6.29 3.88 8.32
C ILE A 54 7.09 5.07 7.80
N ASN A 55 6.40 6.20 7.70
CA ASN A 55 6.95 7.45 7.23
C ASN A 55 6.56 8.52 8.25
N ASN A 56 7.53 9.17 8.84
CA ASN A 56 7.28 10.14 9.92
C ASN A 56 6.96 11.54 9.42
N GLU A 57 6.94 11.74 8.12
CA GLU A 57 6.50 13.01 7.55
C GLU A 57 4.99 13.15 7.75
N GLU A 58 4.55 14.40 7.95
CA GLU A 58 3.12 14.64 8.20
C GLU A 58 2.24 14.04 7.10
N TRP A 59 2.64 14.24 5.86
CA TRP A 59 1.84 13.76 4.74
C TRP A 59 1.82 12.23 4.65
N GLY A 60 2.84 11.58 5.17
CA GLY A 60 2.88 10.13 5.16
C GLY A 60 2.11 9.51 6.30
N LYS A 61 2.01 10.22 7.43
CA LYS A 61 1.35 9.71 8.62
C LYS A 61 -0.15 9.92 8.64
N MET A 62 -0.67 10.75 7.77
CA MET A 62 -2.09 11.04 7.77
C MET A 62 -2.89 9.75 7.64
N GLU A 63 -3.84 9.57 8.54
CA GLU A 63 -4.71 8.40 8.58
C GLU A 63 -3.99 7.08 8.88
N SER A 64 -2.77 7.15 9.44
CA SER A 64 -2.02 5.94 9.75
C SER A 64 -2.63 5.13 10.90
N ASP A 65 -3.59 5.71 11.61
CA ASP A 65 -4.29 5.03 12.70
C ASP A 65 -5.60 4.37 12.24
N LYS A 66 -5.90 4.42 10.97
CA LYS A 66 -7.15 3.88 10.46
C LYS A 66 -7.11 2.35 10.33
N ASP A 67 -8.30 1.77 10.37
CA ASP A 67 -8.45 0.32 10.39
C ASP A 67 -8.23 -0.34 9.02
N TYR A 68 -8.08 0.45 7.97
CA TYR A 68 -7.79 -0.13 6.66
C TYR A 68 -6.32 -0.47 6.48
N ILE A 69 -5.49 -0.26 7.50
CA ILE A 69 -4.08 -0.63 7.47
C ILE A 69 -3.92 -1.94 8.24
N ASP A 70 -3.51 -2.99 7.54
CA ASP A 70 -3.36 -4.29 8.17
C ASP A 70 -2.07 -4.42 8.96
N TYR A 71 -0.96 -3.90 8.43
CA TYR A 71 0.34 -4.00 9.07
C TYR A 71 1.13 -2.72 8.93
N LYS A 72 2.03 -2.48 9.89
CA LYS A 72 2.95 -1.34 9.87
C LYS A 72 4.36 -1.90 9.97
N ILE A 73 5.23 -1.49 9.06
CA ILE A 73 6.60 -1.98 9.03
C ILE A 73 7.57 -0.82 8.90
N GLU A 74 8.80 -1.03 9.35
CA GLU A 74 9.84 -0.02 9.26
C GLU A 74 10.86 -0.32 8.17
N ASN A 75 10.91 -1.56 7.71
CA ASN A 75 11.93 -1.98 6.76
C ASN A 75 11.30 -2.93 5.75
N LEU A 76 11.19 -2.48 4.51
CA LEU A 76 10.56 -3.28 3.47
C LEU A 76 11.37 -4.53 3.13
N SER A 77 12.69 -4.40 3.07
CA SER A 77 13.54 -5.55 2.73
C SER A 77 13.39 -6.66 3.75
N LEU A 78 13.39 -6.30 5.02
CA LEU A 78 13.25 -7.29 6.08
C LEU A 78 11.87 -7.93 6.04
N PHE A 79 10.84 -7.15 5.80
CA PHE A 79 9.48 -7.65 5.70
C PHE A 79 9.37 -8.69 4.58
N LEU A 80 9.92 -8.37 3.40
CA LEU A 80 9.87 -9.28 2.26
C LEU A 80 10.66 -10.55 2.53
N LYS A 81 11.77 -10.43 3.22
CA LYS A 81 12.59 -11.58 3.58
C LYS A 81 11.82 -12.53 4.51
N GLU A 82 11.13 -11.94 5.49
CA GLU A 82 10.35 -12.75 6.43
C GLU A 82 9.19 -13.44 5.74
N LEU A 83 8.54 -12.76 4.80
CA LEU A 83 7.47 -13.36 4.02
C LEU A 83 7.99 -14.56 3.23
N ARG A 84 9.19 -14.42 2.63
CA ARG A 84 9.77 -15.50 1.86
C ARG A 84 10.04 -16.72 2.73
N LEU A 85 10.53 -16.50 3.94
CA LEU A 85 10.80 -17.58 4.86
C LEU A 85 9.52 -18.31 5.24
N LEU A 86 8.44 -17.58 5.46
CA LEU A 86 7.16 -18.20 5.75
C LEU A 86 6.65 -19.02 4.58
N LYS A 87 6.84 -18.54 3.37
CA LYS A 87 6.37 -19.25 2.18
C LYS A 87 7.17 -20.50 1.89
N SER A 88 8.44 -20.53 2.31
CA SER A 88 9.28 -21.67 2.02
C SER A 88 9.00 -22.86 2.94
N LYS A 89 8.13 -22.65 3.91
CA LYS A 89 7.69 -23.77 4.75
C LYS A 89 6.53 -24.47 4.07
#